data_d5ab83fc65f4dcd9ca2ebc8d6c813eeb
#
_entry.id   d5ab83fc65f4dcd9ca2ebc8d6c813eeb
#
_cell.length_a   1.000
_cell.length_b   1.000
_cell.length_c   1.000
_cell.angle_alpha   90.00
_cell.angle_beta   90.00
_cell.angle_gamma   90.00
#
_symmetry.space_group_name_H-M   'P 1'
#
loop_
_entity.id
_entity.type
_entity.pdbx_description
1 polymer ?
#
loop_
_entity_poly.entity_id
_entity_poly.type
_entity_poly.pdbx_seq_one_letter_code
_entity_poly.pdbx_strand_id
1 'polypeptide(L)'
;MKWLLTITKKFIINFHNQRNHKMPQLILFNKPYGVLTQFTGELPEQTLSAFIKFPGFYAAGRLDKQSEGLLILTDDGKLQHRLTHPKFEKKKHYWVQVEGVPTDKDLQPLRKGLVIKDITFLPAEAKLISEPKIWPRIPPIRERKHIPTTWLGIILREGKNHQIRKMTAAIGFPTLRLIRYQIGDWHLDQLQPGEYKLINLTNDKLNELTRKSNPRLESRAK
;
A
#
# COMPACT_ATOMS: atom_id res chain seq x y z
N MET A 1 -9.53 -79.21 14.41
CA MET A 1 -10.47 -78.84 13.35
C MET A 1 -10.60 -77.33 13.40
N LYS A 2 -9.91 -76.67 12.53
CA LYS A 2 -10.39 -75.96 11.34
C LYS A 2 -11.27 -74.74 11.66
N TRP A 3 -10.62 -73.56 11.50
CA TRP A 3 -10.96 -72.44 10.67
C TRP A 3 -12.12 -71.55 11.15
N LEU A 4 -11.78 -70.30 11.46
CA LEU A 4 -12.31 -69.14 10.70
C LEU A 4 -11.52 -67.89 11.04
N LEU A 5 -10.65 -67.53 10.12
CA LEU A 5 -10.02 -66.25 9.99
C LEU A 5 -11.10 -65.23 9.56
N THR A 6 -11.43 -64.28 10.44
CA THR A 6 -12.23 -63.14 10.05
C THR A 6 -11.30 -61.95 9.83
N ILE A 7 -11.16 -61.62 8.58
CA ILE A 7 -10.42 -60.46 8.04
C ILE A 7 -11.16 -59.19 8.48
N THR A 8 -10.69 -58.58 9.52
CA THR A 8 -11.06 -57.18 9.82
C THR A 8 -10.30 -56.26 8.84
N LYS A 9 -10.96 -55.87 7.76
CA LYS A 9 -10.50 -54.78 6.91
C LYS A 9 -10.38 -53.51 7.81
N LYS A 10 -9.16 -53.15 8.15
CA LYS A 10 -8.85 -51.80 8.67
C LYS A 10 -9.23 -50.79 7.57
N PHE A 11 -10.38 -50.16 7.72
CA PHE A 11 -10.65 -48.91 7.05
C PHE A 11 -9.67 -47.86 7.61
N ILE A 12 -8.56 -47.69 6.93
CA ILE A 12 -7.72 -46.51 7.12
C ILE A 12 -8.52 -45.34 6.52
N ILE A 13 -9.26 -44.68 7.40
CA ILE A 13 -9.81 -43.37 7.08
C ILE A 13 -8.60 -42.46 6.98
N ASN A 14 -8.17 -42.21 5.76
CA ASN A 14 -7.28 -41.11 5.45
C ASN A 14 -8.02 -39.83 5.86
N PHE A 15 -7.78 -39.37 7.08
CA PHE A 15 -7.99 -37.98 7.43
C PHE A 15 -7.01 -37.16 6.58
N HIS A 16 -7.35 -36.98 5.33
CA HIS A 16 -6.78 -35.90 4.56
C HIS A 16 -7.08 -34.63 5.34
N ASN A 17 -6.01 -34.06 5.84
CA ASN A 17 -5.88 -32.80 6.52
C ASN A 17 -6.55 -31.73 5.62
N GLN A 18 -7.87 -31.62 5.66
CA GLN A 18 -8.58 -30.45 5.17
C GLN A 18 -8.17 -29.33 6.12
N ARG A 19 -7.01 -28.74 5.83
CA ARG A 19 -6.71 -27.41 6.32
C ARG A 19 -7.92 -26.58 5.88
N ASN A 20 -8.77 -26.23 6.83
CA ASN A 20 -9.78 -25.19 6.63
C ASN A 20 -9.02 -23.99 6.05
N HIS A 21 -9.00 -23.87 4.75
CA HIS A 21 -8.43 -22.70 4.07
C HIS A 21 -9.35 -21.53 4.40
N LYS A 22 -9.13 -20.95 5.57
CA LYS A 22 -9.72 -19.64 5.87
C LYS A 22 -9.35 -18.72 4.73
N MET A 23 -10.35 -18.15 4.08
CA MET A 23 -10.12 -17.19 3.00
C MET A 23 -9.33 -16.00 3.53
N PRO A 24 -8.29 -15.56 2.82
CA PRO A 24 -7.51 -14.41 3.22
C PRO A 24 -8.36 -13.17 3.38
N GLN A 25 -8.01 -12.37 4.37
CA GLN A 25 -8.66 -11.11 4.66
C GLN A 25 -7.72 -9.94 4.40
N LEU A 26 -8.29 -8.81 4.00
CA LEU A 26 -7.61 -7.53 3.89
C LEU A 26 -8.23 -6.51 4.83
N ILE A 27 -7.39 -5.65 5.39
CA ILE A 27 -7.81 -4.42 6.02
C ILE A 27 -7.30 -3.27 5.16
N LEU A 28 -8.21 -2.43 4.67
CA LEU A 28 -7.89 -1.14 4.09
C LEU A 28 -7.95 -0.11 5.22
N PHE A 29 -6.84 0.47 5.57
CA PHE A 29 -6.73 1.40 6.70
C PHE A 29 -6.29 2.78 6.21
N ASN A 30 -7.02 3.81 6.60
CA ASN A 30 -6.57 5.18 6.41
C ASN A 30 -5.64 5.58 7.57
N LYS A 31 -4.34 5.39 7.37
CA LYS A 31 -3.32 5.68 8.38
C LYS A 31 -3.23 7.18 8.64
N PRO A 32 -3.46 7.66 9.87
CA PRO A 32 -3.26 9.06 10.21
C PRO A 32 -1.79 9.49 10.13
N TYR A 33 -1.58 10.82 10.06
CA TYR A 33 -0.27 11.41 10.30
C TYR A 33 0.24 11.07 11.70
N GLY A 34 1.54 10.88 11.86
CA GLY A 34 2.16 10.60 13.17
C GLY A 34 2.11 9.14 13.62
N VAL A 35 1.41 8.25 12.89
CA VAL A 35 1.30 6.83 13.21
C VAL A 35 2.37 6.02 12.49
N LEU A 36 3.05 5.14 13.23
CA LEU A 36 4.05 4.19 12.71
C LEU A 36 3.36 2.99 12.07
N THR A 37 3.92 2.48 10.96
CA THR A 37 3.45 1.26 10.29
C THR A 37 4.00 0.01 10.99
N GLN A 38 3.67 -0.15 12.27
CA GLN A 38 4.05 -1.29 13.10
C GLN A 38 3.09 -1.40 14.29
N PHE A 39 2.97 -2.59 14.89
CA PHE A 39 2.08 -2.84 16.02
C PHE A 39 2.73 -2.58 17.38
N THR A 40 4.05 -2.50 17.43
CA THR A 40 4.84 -2.27 18.66
C THR A 40 5.59 -0.96 18.58
N GLY A 41 5.84 -0.32 19.71
CA GLY A 41 6.59 0.93 19.82
C GLY A 41 6.55 1.48 21.23
N GLU A 42 7.37 2.48 21.51
CA GLU A 42 7.43 3.12 22.85
C GLU A 42 6.11 3.79 23.21
N LEU A 43 5.42 4.36 22.23
CA LEU A 43 4.14 5.03 22.39
C LEU A 43 3.07 4.23 21.60
N PRO A 44 2.32 3.33 22.27
CA PRO A 44 1.33 2.48 21.60
C PRO A 44 0.29 3.25 20.78
N GLU A 45 -0.12 4.44 21.24
CA GLU A 45 -1.06 5.34 20.56
C GLU A 45 -0.54 5.87 19.22
N GLN A 46 0.76 5.81 18.98
CA GLN A 46 1.40 6.15 17.71
C GLN A 46 1.71 4.93 16.84
N THR A 47 1.10 3.79 17.10
CA THR A 47 1.29 2.54 16.34
C THR A 47 -0.03 2.04 15.77
N LEU A 48 0.03 1.02 14.91
CA LEU A 48 -1.16 0.37 14.39
C LEU A 48 -2.03 -0.27 15.47
N SER A 49 -1.44 -0.63 16.61
CA SER A 49 -2.17 -1.26 17.71
C SER A 49 -3.24 -0.35 18.34
N ALA A 50 -3.13 0.98 18.19
CA ALA A 50 -4.17 1.91 18.62
C ALA A 50 -5.47 1.75 17.81
N PHE A 51 -5.37 1.36 16.54
CA PHE A 51 -6.46 1.37 15.57
C PHE A 51 -6.93 -0.03 15.19
N ILE A 52 -6.01 -0.97 15.00
CA ILE A 52 -6.28 -2.31 14.49
C ILE A 52 -6.18 -3.31 15.63
N LYS A 53 -7.31 -3.90 16.02
CA LYS A 53 -7.41 -4.86 17.14
C LYS A 53 -7.49 -6.32 16.68
N PHE A 54 -7.27 -6.58 15.40
CA PHE A 54 -7.29 -7.94 14.85
C PHE A 54 -5.90 -8.57 14.96
N PRO A 55 -5.75 -9.70 15.67
CA PRO A 55 -4.49 -10.42 15.70
C PRO A 55 -4.19 -11.08 14.35
N GLY A 56 -2.91 -11.28 14.06
CA GLY A 56 -2.47 -12.02 12.88
C GLY A 56 -2.46 -11.24 11.58
N PHE A 57 -2.76 -9.93 11.60
CA PHE A 57 -2.63 -9.07 10.43
C PHE A 57 -1.25 -8.42 10.36
N TYR A 58 -0.70 -8.35 9.15
CA TYR A 58 0.59 -7.72 8.86
C TYR A 58 0.42 -6.65 7.80
N ALA A 59 1.13 -5.55 7.93
CA ALA A 59 1.12 -4.50 6.93
C ALA A 59 1.74 -4.99 5.60
N ALA A 60 1.02 -4.80 4.51
CA ALA A 60 1.52 -5.02 3.16
C ALA A 60 2.24 -3.75 2.67
N GLY A 61 3.51 -3.65 3.02
CA GLY A 61 4.34 -2.48 2.80
C GLY A 61 4.25 -1.48 3.94
N ARG A 62 4.95 -0.36 3.77
CA ARG A 62 5.06 0.68 4.79
C ARG A 62 4.57 2.03 4.27
N LEU A 63 4.13 2.85 5.19
CA LEU A 63 4.00 4.30 5.06
C LEU A 63 4.84 4.93 6.17
N ASP A 64 5.57 5.97 5.85
CA ASP A 64 6.36 6.70 6.83
C ASP A 64 5.46 7.30 7.91
N LYS A 65 6.03 7.56 9.10
CA LYS A 65 5.29 8.21 10.21
C LYS A 65 4.62 9.51 9.76
N GLN A 66 5.31 10.30 8.94
CA GLN A 66 4.84 11.59 8.43
C GLN A 66 3.99 11.49 7.14
N SER A 67 3.60 10.29 6.71
CA SER A 67 2.74 10.08 5.56
C SER A 67 1.39 9.56 6.01
N GLU A 68 0.34 9.92 5.26
CA GLU A 68 -1.06 9.59 5.54
C GLU A 68 -1.62 8.66 4.48
N GLY A 69 -2.78 8.05 4.76
CA GLY A 69 -3.59 7.42 3.75
C GLY A 69 -3.52 5.90 3.72
N LEU A 70 -3.81 5.33 2.57
CA LEU A 70 -4.07 3.90 2.41
C LEU A 70 -2.88 3.04 2.81
N LEU A 71 -3.09 2.24 3.83
CA LEU A 71 -2.26 1.12 4.23
C LEU A 71 -3.09 -0.15 4.11
N ILE A 72 -2.57 -1.16 3.44
CA ILE A 72 -3.20 -2.47 3.35
C ILE A 72 -2.55 -3.39 4.37
N LEU A 73 -3.37 -4.12 5.15
CA LEU A 73 -2.91 -5.19 6.00
C LEU A 73 -3.61 -6.50 5.57
N THR A 74 -2.98 -7.63 5.83
CA THR A 74 -3.55 -8.95 5.52
C THR A 74 -3.09 -10.00 6.52
N ASP A 75 -3.88 -11.04 6.68
CA ASP A 75 -3.56 -12.24 7.47
C ASP A 75 -2.87 -13.33 6.62
N ASP A 76 -2.59 -13.07 5.33
CA ASP A 76 -1.95 -14.00 4.41
C ASP A 76 -0.59 -13.49 3.90
N GLY A 77 0.48 -14.23 4.23
CA GLY A 77 1.86 -13.85 3.84
C GLY A 77 2.13 -13.90 2.33
N LYS A 78 1.43 -14.75 1.56
CA LYS A 78 1.58 -14.81 0.11
C LYS A 78 0.98 -13.57 -0.53
N LEU A 79 -0.17 -13.15 -0.02
CA LEU A 79 -0.82 -11.93 -0.47
C LEU A 79 -0.01 -10.69 -0.09
N GLN A 80 0.53 -10.63 1.14
CA GLN A 80 1.43 -9.58 1.58
C GLN A 80 2.61 -9.43 0.61
N HIS A 81 3.27 -10.56 0.28
CA HIS A 81 4.38 -10.56 -0.67
C HIS A 81 3.97 -10.01 -2.04
N ARG A 82 2.79 -10.41 -2.56
CA ARG A 82 2.30 -9.93 -3.85
C ARG A 82 1.96 -8.44 -3.89
N LEU A 83 1.47 -7.91 -2.80
CA LEU A 83 1.14 -6.49 -2.70
C LEU A 83 2.39 -5.61 -2.58
N THR A 84 3.50 -6.18 -2.09
CA THR A 84 4.69 -5.39 -1.73
C THR A 84 5.87 -5.57 -2.68
N HIS A 85 6.05 -6.79 -3.23
CA HIS A 85 7.25 -7.10 -3.97
C HIS A 85 7.33 -6.32 -5.31
N PRO A 86 8.46 -5.66 -5.60
CA PRO A 86 8.62 -4.77 -6.77
C PRO A 86 8.28 -5.41 -8.12
N LYS A 87 8.52 -6.73 -8.29
CA LYS A 87 8.22 -7.45 -9.54
C LYS A 87 6.74 -7.42 -9.96
N PHE A 88 5.82 -7.11 -9.05
CA PHE A 88 4.39 -7.01 -9.35
C PHE A 88 3.96 -5.60 -9.73
N GLU A 89 4.88 -4.63 -9.70
CA GLU A 89 4.71 -3.26 -10.18
C GLU A 89 3.38 -2.60 -9.77
N LYS A 90 2.86 -2.92 -8.58
CA LYS A 90 1.59 -2.36 -8.11
C LYS A 90 1.69 -0.86 -8.02
N LYS A 91 0.94 -0.17 -8.87
CA LYS A 91 0.87 1.29 -8.90
C LYS A 91 0.39 1.81 -7.54
N LYS A 92 1.07 2.85 -7.05
CA LYS A 92 0.74 3.56 -5.82
C LYS A 92 0.50 5.00 -6.17
N HIS A 93 -0.69 5.49 -5.88
CA HIS A 93 -1.14 6.83 -6.24
C HIS A 93 -1.12 7.73 -5.01
N TYR A 94 -0.58 8.92 -5.17
CA TYR A 94 -0.39 9.87 -4.08
C TYR A 94 -0.92 11.25 -4.44
N TRP A 95 -1.55 11.89 -3.47
CA TRP A 95 -1.72 13.34 -3.42
C TRP A 95 -0.57 13.93 -2.62
N VAL A 96 0.11 14.90 -3.21
CA VAL A 96 1.34 15.47 -2.65
C VAL A 96 1.21 16.97 -2.63
N GLN A 97 1.14 17.56 -1.45
CA GLN A 97 1.21 19.00 -1.28
C GLN A 97 2.67 19.40 -1.15
N VAL A 98 3.12 20.24 -2.03
CA VAL A 98 4.50 20.76 -2.06
C VAL A 98 4.54 22.24 -1.77
N GLU A 99 5.66 22.72 -1.28
CA GLU A 99 5.95 24.15 -1.11
C GLU A 99 6.29 24.76 -2.46
N GLY A 100 5.75 25.94 -2.77
CA GLY A 100 5.97 26.67 -4.03
C GLY A 100 4.94 26.34 -5.12
N VAL A 101 5.20 26.86 -6.32
CA VAL A 101 4.33 26.76 -7.51
C VAL A 101 5.11 26.13 -8.66
N PRO A 102 5.24 24.80 -8.69
CA PRO A 102 5.86 24.12 -9.81
C PRO A 102 5.05 24.30 -11.10
N THR A 103 5.74 24.41 -12.21
CA THR A 103 5.16 24.35 -13.55
C THR A 103 5.18 22.90 -14.07
N ASP A 104 4.49 22.61 -15.15
CA ASP A 104 4.56 21.30 -15.80
C ASP A 104 5.99 20.93 -16.24
N LYS A 105 6.79 21.94 -16.63
CA LYS A 105 8.20 21.77 -16.98
C LYS A 105 9.04 21.28 -15.80
N ASP A 106 8.76 21.78 -14.59
CA ASP A 106 9.48 21.39 -13.37
C ASP A 106 9.23 19.92 -12.99
N LEU A 107 8.12 19.33 -13.45
CA LEU A 107 7.79 17.92 -13.20
C LEU A 107 8.48 16.96 -14.18
N GLN A 108 9.11 17.43 -15.23
CA GLN A 108 9.76 16.58 -16.24
C GLN A 108 10.85 15.65 -15.66
N PRO A 109 11.72 16.10 -14.72
CA PRO A 109 12.69 15.19 -14.10
C PRO A 109 12.02 14.01 -13.35
N LEU A 110 10.87 14.24 -12.69
CA LEU A 110 10.12 13.16 -12.04
C LEU A 110 9.64 12.12 -13.05
N ARG A 111 9.19 12.57 -14.23
CA ARG A 111 8.67 11.71 -15.30
C ARG A 111 9.77 10.94 -16.04
N LYS A 112 11.00 11.46 -16.04
CA LYS A 112 12.17 10.81 -16.65
C LYS A 112 12.91 9.87 -15.70
N GLY A 113 12.64 9.98 -14.41
CA GLY A 113 13.43 9.36 -13.36
C GLY A 113 14.59 10.24 -12.91
N LEU A 114 15.09 9.98 -11.71
CA LEU A 114 16.12 10.80 -11.06
C LEU A 114 17.21 9.92 -10.43
N VAL A 115 18.42 10.43 -10.44
CA VAL A 115 19.51 9.88 -9.63
C VAL A 115 19.83 10.89 -8.53
N ILE A 116 19.70 10.49 -7.27
CA ILE A 116 19.95 11.35 -6.11
C ILE A 116 20.86 10.58 -5.15
N LYS A 117 22.08 11.07 -4.92
CA LYS A 117 23.06 10.42 -4.03
C LYS A 117 23.16 8.91 -4.31
N ASP A 118 23.49 8.54 -5.53
CA ASP A 118 23.68 7.15 -6.01
C ASP A 118 22.42 6.25 -5.97
N ILE A 119 21.26 6.81 -5.63
CA ILE A 119 20.00 6.11 -5.68
C ILE A 119 19.27 6.49 -6.96
N THR A 120 19.10 5.53 -7.87
CA THR A 120 18.27 5.71 -9.07
C THR A 120 16.80 5.54 -8.72
N PHE A 121 15.97 6.53 -9.00
CA PHE A 121 14.52 6.48 -8.92
C PHE A 121 13.92 6.29 -10.31
N LEU A 122 13.02 5.31 -10.45
CA LEU A 122 12.35 5.04 -11.71
C LEU A 122 11.44 6.20 -12.12
N PRO A 123 11.11 6.33 -13.41
CA PRO A 123 10.12 7.27 -13.91
C PRO A 123 8.81 7.20 -13.14
N ALA A 124 8.27 8.37 -12.77
CA ALA A 124 7.00 8.53 -12.12
C ALA A 124 6.00 9.22 -13.06
N GLU A 125 4.71 8.86 -12.96
CA GLU A 125 3.67 9.72 -13.53
C GLU A 125 3.46 10.89 -12.56
N ALA A 126 3.59 12.13 -13.02
CA ALA A 126 3.46 13.33 -12.17
C ALA A 126 2.67 14.40 -12.90
N LYS A 127 1.71 15.03 -12.24
CA LYS A 127 0.89 16.13 -12.79
C LYS A 127 0.45 17.11 -11.71
N LEU A 128 0.21 18.34 -12.10
CA LEU A 128 -0.51 19.31 -11.27
C LEU A 128 -1.96 18.87 -11.11
N ILE A 129 -2.51 19.03 -9.93
CA ILE A 129 -3.92 18.76 -9.64
C ILE A 129 -4.52 19.89 -8.80
N SER A 130 -5.83 20.03 -8.84
CA SER A 130 -6.56 20.86 -7.89
C SER A 130 -6.45 20.25 -6.48
N GLU A 131 -6.65 21.07 -5.46
CA GLU A 131 -6.69 20.59 -4.08
C GLU A 131 -7.75 19.48 -3.92
N PRO A 132 -7.34 18.28 -3.45
CA PRO A 132 -8.29 17.20 -3.25
C PRO A 132 -9.22 17.50 -2.06
N LYS A 133 -10.48 17.10 -2.17
CA LYS A 133 -11.45 17.19 -1.08
C LYS A 133 -11.16 16.10 -0.04
N ILE A 134 -10.39 16.46 0.97
CA ILE A 134 -9.89 15.54 2.00
C ILE A 134 -10.00 16.17 3.39
N TRP A 135 -9.76 15.36 4.41
CA TRP A 135 -9.73 15.78 5.81
C TRP A 135 -8.61 16.79 6.10
N PRO A 136 -8.81 17.70 7.07
CA PRO A 136 -7.73 18.57 7.55
C PRO A 136 -6.66 17.72 8.24
N ARG A 137 -5.38 18.07 8.05
CA ARG A 137 -4.29 17.38 8.76
C ARG A 137 -4.14 17.89 10.18
N ILE A 138 -3.96 16.98 11.13
CA ILE A 138 -3.67 17.28 12.53
C ILE A 138 -2.32 16.64 12.90
N PRO A 139 -1.31 17.46 13.35
CA PRO A 139 -1.26 18.92 13.32
C PRO A 139 -1.27 19.47 11.89
N PRO A 140 -1.65 20.74 11.67
CA PRO A 140 -1.65 21.34 10.32
C PRO A 140 -0.25 21.33 9.71
N ILE A 141 -0.17 21.52 8.39
CA ILE A 141 1.13 21.69 7.72
C ILE A 141 1.81 22.97 8.23
N ARG A 142 3.14 22.99 8.14
CA ARG A 142 3.87 24.24 8.36
C ARG A 142 3.58 25.19 7.20
N GLU A 143 2.95 26.29 7.49
CA GLU A 143 2.71 27.37 6.53
C GLU A 143 3.80 28.45 6.66
N ARG A 144 4.24 28.97 5.53
CA ARG A 144 5.11 30.14 5.42
C ARG A 144 4.32 31.24 4.75
N LYS A 145 4.16 32.40 5.45
CA LYS A 145 3.26 33.50 5.07
C LYS A 145 3.37 33.97 3.58
N HIS A 146 4.51 33.77 2.95
CA HIS A 146 4.77 34.28 1.58
C HIS A 146 5.09 33.18 0.57
N ILE A 147 4.95 31.92 0.92
CA ILE A 147 5.25 30.83 0.01
C ILE A 147 3.97 30.02 -0.20
N PRO A 148 3.39 30.09 -1.39
CA PRO A 148 2.19 29.29 -1.71
C PRO A 148 2.50 27.81 -1.73
N THR A 149 1.45 26.98 -1.72
CA THR A 149 1.56 25.53 -1.86
C THR A 149 0.80 25.06 -3.09
N THR A 150 1.23 23.92 -3.65
CA THR A 150 0.60 23.33 -4.83
C THR A 150 0.38 21.85 -4.61
N TRP A 151 -0.71 21.30 -5.16
CA TRP A 151 -1.01 19.89 -5.13
C TRP A 151 -0.56 19.18 -6.40
N LEU A 152 0.12 18.05 -6.23
CA LEU A 152 0.56 17.15 -7.28
C LEU A 152 -0.11 15.78 -7.13
N GLY A 153 -0.48 15.17 -8.26
CA GLY A 153 -0.78 13.75 -8.35
C GLY A 153 0.48 13.02 -8.81
N ILE A 154 0.96 12.07 -8.00
CA ILE A 154 2.16 11.27 -8.33
C ILE A 154 1.80 9.79 -8.27
N ILE A 155 2.22 9.02 -9.30
CA ILE A 155 2.06 7.57 -9.36
C ILE A 155 3.42 6.90 -9.45
N LEU A 156 3.67 5.96 -8.55
CA LEU A 156 4.91 5.17 -8.50
C LEU A 156 4.62 3.68 -8.72
N ARG A 157 5.55 2.97 -9.36
CA ARG A 157 5.56 1.49 -9.49
C ARG A 157 6.52 0.82 -8.49
N GLU A 158 7.38 1.60 -7.86
CA GLU A 158 8.34 1.19 -6.83
C GLU A 158 8.03 1.84 -5.47
N GLY A 159 8.85 1.60 -4.45
CA GLY A 159 8.67 2.19 -3.12
C GLY A 159 9.97 2.23 -2.35
N LYS A 160 10.86 3.16 -2.71
CA LYS A 160 12.12 3.40 -1.99
C LYS A 160 11.90 4.32 -0.79
N ASN A 161 12.81 4.25 0.16
CA ASN A 161 12.71 5.02 1.40
C ASN A 161 12.62 6.53 1.12
N HIS A 162 11.53 7.15 1.63
CA HIS A 162 11.21 8.57 1.47
C HIS A 162 11.22 9.04 0.00
N GLN A 163 10.87 8.16 -0.95
CA GLN A 163 11.06 8.38 -2.38
C GLN A 163 10.45 9.68 -2.87
N ILE A 164 9.15 9.91 -2.69
CA ILE A 164 8.49 11.12 -3.17
C ILE A 164 9.10 12.37 -2.54
N ARG A 165 9.38 12.34 -1.23
CA ARG A 165 10.00 13.47 -0.52
C ARG A 165 11.37 13.83 -1.09
N LYS A 166 12.19 12.82 -1.43
CA LYS A 166 13.49 13.03 -2.06
C LYS A 166 13.35 13.58 -3.47
N MET A 167 12.45 13.00 -4.26
CA MET A 167 12.24 13.40 -5.65
C MET A 167 11.71 14.83 -5.74
N THR A 168 10.70 15.20 -4.96
CA THR A 168 10.14 16.56 -4.98
C THR A 168 11.12 17.61 -4.44
N ALA A 169 11.88 17.29 -3.40
CA ALA A 169 12.95 18.16 -2.90
C ALA A 169 14.06 18.40 -3.93
N ALA A 170 14.42 17.36 -4.70
CA ALA A 170 15.46 17.46 -5.73
C ALA A 170 15.08 18.39 -6.89
N ILE A 171 13.79 18.57 -7.16
CA ILE A 171 13.30 19.54 -8.14
C ILE A 171 12.96 20.92 -7.55
N GLY A 172 13.31 21.15 -6.27
CA GLY A 172 13.12 22.44 -5.58
C GLY A 172 11.78 22.64 -4.89
N PHE A 173 10.87 21.63 -4.86
CA PHE A 173 9.54 21.73 -4.30
C PHE A 173 9.33 20.71 -3.16
N PRO A 174 9.82 20.98 -1.94
CA PRO A 174 9.77 20.01 -0.85
C PRO A 174 8.33 19.64 -0.45
N THR A 175 8.12 18.37 -0.16
CA THR A 175 6.81 17.84 0.27
C THR A 175 6.44 18.30 1.67
N LEU A 176 5.29 18.96 1.82
CA LEU A 176 4.66 19.35 3.08
C LEU A 176 3.69 18.28 3.57
N ARG A 177 2.85 17.73 2.66
CA ARG A 177 1.87 16.69 2.97
C ARG A 177 1.92 15.57 1.92
N LEU A 178 1.79 14.32 2.37
CA LEU A 178 1.87 13.15 1.49
C LEU A 178 0.80 12.14 1.89
N ILE A 179 -0.12 11.87 0.96
CA ILE A 179 -1.25 10.99 1.18
C ILE A 179 -1.25 9.92 0.09
N ARG A 180 -1.13 8.65 0.46
CA ARG A 180 -1.36 7.55 -0.48
C ARG A 180 -2.84 7.22 -0.53
N TYR A 181 -3.51 7.49 -1.63
CA TYR A 181 -4.95 7.26 -1.72
C TYR A 181 -5.34 5.97 -2.45
N GLN A 182 -4.37 5.35 -3.19
CA GLN A 182 -4.66 4.13 -3.93
C GLN A 182 -3.42 3.23 -4.05
N ILE A 183 -3.63 1.92 -4.01
CA ILE A 183 -2.64 0.86 -4.31
C ILE A 183 -3.31 -0.15 -5.24
N GLY A 184 -2.86 -0.24 -6.52
CA GLY A 184 -3.54 -1.05 -7.52
C GLY A 184 -5.02 -0.69 -7.61
N ASP A 185 -5.91 -1.67 -7.38
CA ASP A 185 -7.36 -1.50 -7.42
C ASP A 185 -7.97 -1.03 -6.08
N TRP A 186 -7.17 -0.90 -5.04
CA TRP A 186 -7.63 -0.54 -3.70
C TRP A 186 -7.55 0.96 -3.47
N HIS A 187 -8.66 1.56 -3.03
CA HIS A 187 -8.79 2.99 -2.79
C HIS A 187 -9.14 3.28 -1.33
N LEU A 188 -8.85 4.51 -0.89
CA LEU A 188 -9.30 5.01 0.41
C LEU A 188 -10.82 5.15 0.49
N ASP A 189 -11.47 5.42 -0.64
CA ASP A 189 -12.89 5.76 -0.72
C ASP A 189 -13.27 6.86 0.29
N GLN A 190 -14.25 6.59 1.18
CA GLN A 190 -14.74 7.53 2.18
C GLN A 190 -14.08 7.37 3.57
N LEU A 191 -13.08 6.49 3.70
CA LEU A 191 -12.42 6.23 4.99
C LEU A 191 -11.78 7.49 5.55
N GLN A 192 -12.16 7.87 6.76
CA GLN A 192 -11.54 8.96 7.50
C GLN A 192 -10.23 8.50 8.17
N PRO A 193 -9.32 9.40 8.57
CA PRO A 193 -8.10 9.03 9.29
C PRO A 193 -8.41 8.20 10.54
N GLY A 194 -7.75 7.06 10.67
CA GLY A 194 -7.97 6.11 11.74
C GLY A 194 -9.06 5.08 11.47
N GLU A 195 -9.85 5.25 10.43
CA GLU A 195 -10.85 4.26 10.03
C GLU A 195 -10.26 3.16 9.15
N TYR A 196 -10.90 2.00 9.21
CA TYR A 196 -10.54 0.86 8.36
C TYR A 196 -11.79 0.12 7.85
N LYS A 197 -11.58 -0.61 6.75
CA LYS A 197 -12.58 -1.53 6.17
C LYS A 197 -11.97 -2.93 6.12
N LEU A 198 -12.65 -3.91 6.72
CA LEU A 198 -12.30 -5.32 6.59
C LEU A 198 -12.94 -5.89 5.32
N ILE A 199 -12.16 -6.61 4.53
CA ILE A 199 -12.59 -7.24 3.27
C ILE A 199 -12.28 -8.73 3.34
N ASN A 200 -13.30 -9.56 3.19
CA ASN A 200 -13.15 -10.98 2.95
C ASN A 200 -12.92 -11.20 1.45
N LEU A 201 -11.80 -11.78 1.06
CA LEU A 201 -11.53 -12.04 -0.34
C LEU A 201 -12.34 -13.24 -0.83
N THR A 202 -12.90 -13.11 -2.04
CA THR A 202 -13.46 -14.24 -2.77
C THR A 202 -12.35 -15.03 -3.48
N ASN A 203 -12.62 -16.30 -3.82
CA ASN A 203 -11.68 -17.11 -4.61
C ASN A 203 -11.31 -16.42 -5.93
N ASP A 204 -12.27 -15.79 -6.60
CA ASP A 204 -12.03 -15.09 -7.87
C ASP A 204 -11.08 -13.91 -7.69
N LYS A 205 -11.30 -13.08 -6.66
CA LYS A 205 -10.42 -11.94 -6.37
C LYS A 205 -9.03 -12.40 -5.92
N LEU A 206 -8.94 -13.48 -5.15
CA LEU A 206 -7.67 -14.08 -4.76
C LEU A 206 -6.92 -14.61 -5.99
N ASN A 207 -7.62 -15.31 -6.91
CA ASN A 207 -7.05 -15.80 -8.15
C ASN A 207 -6.57 -14.65 -9.04
N GLU A 208 -7.34 -13.58 -9.18
CA GLU A 208 -6.94 -12.36 -9.89
C GLU A 208 -5.67 -11.76 -9.30
N LEU A 209 -5.64 -11.57 -7.97
CA LEU A 209 -4.48 -11.05 -7.26
C LEU A 209 -3.27 -11.99 -7.34
N THR A 210 -3.49 -13.29 -7.51
CA THR A 210 -2.44 -14.31 -7.57
C THR A 210 -2.02 -14.71 -8.99
N ARG A 211 -2.74 -14.35 -10.02
CA ARG A 211 -2.30 -14.55 -11.42
C ARG A 211 -0.98 -13.82 -11.66
N LYS A 212 -0.04 -14.51 -12.29
CA LYS A 212 1.18 -13.86 -12.80
C LYS A 212 0.74 -12.84 -13.86
N SER A 213 1.15 -11.60 -13.73
CA SER A 213 1.04 -10.63 -14.84
C SER A 213 1.73 -11.26 -16.05
N ASN A 214 0.95 -11.55 -17.09
CA ASN A 214 1.50 -12.08 -18.34
C ASN A 214 1.81 -10.87 -19.24
N PRO A 215 3.08 -10.49 -19.41
CA PRO A 215 3.44 -9.25 -20.14
C PRO A 215 3.03 -9.28 -21.62
N ARG A 216 2.64 -10.48 -22.16
CA ARG A 216 2.29 -10.65 -23.57
C ARG A 216 0.89 -10.20 -23.97
N LEU A 217 0.00 -9.89 -23.02
CA LEU A 217 -1.37 -9.47 -23.35
C LEU A 217 -1.55 -7.93 -23.38
N GLU A 218 -0.67 -7.17 -22.74
CA GLU A 218 -0.74 -5.69 -22.77
C GLU A 218 -0.20 -5.08 -24.08
N SER A 219 0.57 -5.86 -24.88
CA SER A 219 1.11 -5.37 -26.15
C SER A 219 0.15 -5.52 -27.34
N ARG A 220 -1.04 -6.15 -27.16
CA ARG A 220 -2.05 -6.32 -28.22
C ARG A 220 -3.25 -5.36 -28.12
N ALA A 221 -3.25 -4.46 -27.14
CA ALA A 221 -4.31 -3.48 -26.91
C ALA A 221 -3.84 -2.02 -27.15
N LYS A 222 -2.84 -1.86 -28.02
CA LYS A 222 -2.43 -0.55 -28.54
C LYS A 222 -2.60 -0.52 -30.04
#